data_aaa8c3905754a2a0adaa7b217da31470
#
_entry.id   aaa8c3905754a2a0adaa7b217da31470
#
_cell.length_a   1.000
_cell.length_b   1.000
_cell.length_c   1.000
_cell.angle_alpha   90.00
_cell.angle_beta   90.00
_cell.angle_gamma   90.00
#
_symmetry.space_group_name_H-M   'P 1'
#
loop_
_entity.id
_entity.type
_entity.pdbx_description
1 polymer ?
#
loop_
_entity_poly.entity_id
_entity_poly.type
_entity_poly.pdbx_seq_one_letter_code
_entity_poly.pdbx_strand_id
1 'polypeptide(L)'
;MQSKARQARKLGVDLQVRDLGAHASQDELHDVLRELSADPQVHGIMLELPLAGGLDADAALLHVAHRKDVEGLTPANLALIAAGREAEAILPPTPRSVRFLLREVLGDDLRGQRIAVIGPGRTVGRPLAFMLNNRGVTVTLCNEHTRDLRGVLAPMDAVVVAVGHPELLRAEHVHPHQVIIDAGINVQGKQVVGDAEAELPVRAQTPVPGGVGPLTSALMYQNLVRAVKLQRGEDVD
;
A
#
# COMPACT_ATOMS: atom_id res chain seq x y z
N MET A 1 10.26 -13.05 2.62
CA MET A 1 11.43 -13.28 1.74
C MET A 1 11.25 -14.48 0.80
N GLN A 2 11.07 -15.73 1.26
CA GLN A 2 11.00 -16.92 0.36
C GLN A 2 9.89 -16.85 -0.70
N SER A 3 8.71 -16.31 -0.38
CA SER A 3 7.62 -16.15 -1.33
C SER A 3 7.96 -15.17 -2.46
N LYS A 4 8.53 -14.00 -2.13
CA LYS A 4 8.98 -12.99 -3.10
C LYS A 4 10.06 -13.56 -4.03
N ALA A 5 11.05 -14.26 -3.48
CA ALA A 5 12.11 -14.88 -4.28
C ALA A 5 11.59 -15.95 -5.25
N ARG A 6 10.57 -16.72 -4.85
CA ARG A 6 9.93 -17.71 -5.73
C ARG A 6 9.18 -17.05 -6.89
N GLN A 7 8.46 -15.96 -6.60
CA GLN A 7 7.75 -15.20 -7.62
C GLN A 7 8.71 -14.50 -8.59
N ALA A 8 9.78 -13.87 -8.06
CA ALA A 8 10.82 -13.25 -8.88
C ALA A 8 11.39 -14.23 -9.93
N ARG A 9 11.78 -15.44 -9.50
CA ARG A 9 12.27 -16.49 -10.40
C ARG A 9 11.26 -16.87 -11.48
N LYS A 10 9.97 -16.99 -11.14
CA LYS A 10 8.92 -17.31 -12.11
C LYS A 10 8.75 -16.24 -13.17
N LEU A 11 9.02 -15.00 -12.82
CA LEU A 11 8.89 -13.82 -13.70
C LEU A 11 10.19 -13.47 -14.42
N GLY A 12 11.27 -14.23 -14.22
CA GLY A 12 12.57 -13.92 -14.81
C GLY A 12 13.25 -12.68 -14.20
N VAL A 13 12.89 -12.32 -12.97
CA VAL A 13 13.48 -11.21 -12.24
C VAL A 13 14.64 -11.71 -11.41
N ASP A 14 15.81 -11.10 -11.58
CA ASP A 14 16.97 -11.32 -10.71
C ASP A 14 16.78 -10.53 -9.41
N LEU A 15 16.49 -11.25 -8.32
CA LEU A 15 16.30 -10.67 -6.99
C LEU A 15 17.56 -10.90 -6.15
N GLN A 16 18.26 -9.83 -5.87
CA GLN A 16 19.39 -9.81 -4.93
C GLN A 16 18.94 -9.34 -3.56
N VAL A 17 19.37 -10.04 -2.53
CA VAL A 17 19.10 -9.69 -1.13
C VAL A 17 20.36 -9.13 -0.51
N ARG A 18 20.27 -7.91 0.01
CA ARG A 18 21.31 -7.27 0.81
C ARG A 18 20.91 -7.34 2.28
N ASP A 19 21.36 -8.38 2.97
CA ASP A 19 21.13 -8.54 4.40
C ASP A 19 22.31 -7.89 5.16
N LEU A 20 22.01 -6.81 5.87
CA LEU A 20 22.99 -6.07 6.65
C LEU A 20 23.13 -6.60 8.08
N GLY A 21 22.29 -7.59 8.45
CA GLY A 21 22.27 -8.15 9.80
C GLY A 21 21.60 -7.25 10.84
N ALA A 22 21.46 -7.80 12.05
CA ALA A 22 20.72 -7.15 13.14
C ALA A 22 21.44 -5.97 13.79
N HIS A 23 22.73 -5.80 13.52
CA HIS A 23 23.60 -4.78 14.14
C HIS A 23 24.04 -3.69 13.17
N ALA A 24 23.46 -3.63 11.98
CA ALA A 24 23.75 -2.60 11.01
C ALA A 24 23.47 -1.21 11.57
N SER A 25 24.32 -0.26 11.25
CA SER A 25 24.10 1.15 11.57
C SER A 25 23.18 1.83 10.55
N GLN A 26 22.62 2.98 10.94
CA GLN A 26 21.85 3.82 10.02
C GLN A 26 22.69 4.28 8.82
N ASP A 27 23.94 4.66 9.06
CA ASP A 27 24.85 5.13 8.01
C ASP A 27 25.18 4.01 7.01
N GLU A 28 25.45 2.80 7.49
CA GLU A 28 25.67 1.63 6.64
C GLU A 28 24.46 1.34 5.74
N LEU A 29 23.24 1.41 6.29
CA LEU A 29 22.00 1.28 5.51
C LEU A 29 21.90 2.38 4.45
N HIS A 30 22.18 3.63 4.81
CA HIS A 30 22.16 4.75 3.88
C HIS A 30 23.17 4.60 2.74
N ASP A 31 24.38 4.12 3.05
CA ASP A 31 25.44 3.90 2.05
C ASP A 31 25.01 2.84 1.03
N VAL A 32 24.51 1.70 1.51
CA VAL A 32 23.99 0.63 0.63
C VAL A 32 22.83 1.13 -0.25
N LEU A 33 21.88 1.89 0.30
CA LEU A 33 20.76 2.42 -0.48
C LEU A 33 21.22 3.45 -1.53
N ARG A 34 22.23 4.27 -1.23
CA ARG A 34 22.84 5.20 -2.19
C ARG A 34 23.57 4.45 -3.31
N GLU A 35 24.36 3.43 -2.96
CA GLU A 35 25.04 2.57 -3.93
C GLU A 35 24.04 1.93 -4.90
N LEU A 36 23.02 1.24 -4.37
CA LEU A 36 21.99 0.60 -5.19
C LEU A 36 21.20 1.63 -6.03
N SER A 37 20.95 2.81 -5.49
CA SER A 37 20.25 3.88 -6.22
C SER A 37 21.08 4.43 -7.38
N ALA A 38 22.41 4.46 -7.26
CA ALA A 38 23.33 4.94 -8.28
C ALA A 38 23.64 3.87 -9.34
N ASP A 39 23.56 2.59 -9.00
CA ASP A 39 23.93 1.49 -9.90
C ASP A 39 22.92 1.36 -11.08
N PRO A 40 23.36 1.55 -12.34
CA PRO A 40 22.48 1.42 -13.50
C PRO A 40 21.99 -0.01 -13.75
N GLN A 41 22.59 -1.03 -13.16
CA GLN A 41 22.15 -2.42 -13.24
C GLN A 41 21.00 -2.74 -12.27
N VAL A 42 20.77 -1.88 -11.27
CA VAL A 42 19.67 -2.02 -10.31
C VAL A 42 18.44 -1.27 -10.84
N HIS A 43 17.41 -2.00 -11.21
CA HIS A 43 16.17 -1.42 -11.78
C HIS A 43 15.10 -1.13 -10.73
N GLY A 44 15.14 -1.82 -9.59
CA GLY A 44 14.17 -1.63 -8.50
C GLY A 44 14.79 -1.90 -7.15
N ILE A 45 14.35 -1.15 -6.15
CA ILE A 45 14.79 -1.28 -4.75
C ILE A 45 13.54 -1.43 -3.90
N MET A 46 13.59 -2.36 -2.95
CA MET A 46 12.58 -2.58 -1.94
C MET A 46 13.24 -2.64 -0.57
N LEU A 47 12.75 -1.83 0.35
CA LEU A 47 13.19 -1.84 1.74
C LEU A 47 12.24 -2.71 2.57
N GLU A 48 12.70 -3.89 3.01
CA GLU A 48 11.86 -4.80 3.80
C GLU A 48 11.62 -4.22 5.21
N LEU A 49 10.36 -4.01 5.55
CA LEU A 49 9.95 -3.44 6.82
C LEU A 49 9.27 -4.48 7.72
N PRO A 50 9.36 -4.38 9.05
CA PRO A 50 10.09 -3.36 9.81
C PRO A 50 11.62 -3.57 9.78
N LEU A 51 12.37 -2.47 9.91
CA LEU A 51 13.83 -2.55 10.04
C LEU A 51 14.22 -3.08 11.44
N ALA A 52 15.31 -3.87 11.49
CA ALA A 52 15.88 -4.32 12.74
C ALA A 52 16.60 -3.18 13.49
N GLY A 53 16.88 -3.37 14.78
CA GLY A 53 17.75 -2.48 15.55
C GLY A 53 17.24 -1.04 15.78
N GLY A 54 15.94 -0.77 15.49
CA GLY A 54 15.38 0.58 15.69
C GLY A 54 15.84 1.59 14.62
N LEU A 55 16.34 1.11 13.48
CA LEU A 55 16.71 1.97 12.35
C LEU A 55 15.51 2.77 11.84
N ASP A 56 15.75 4.02 11.44
CA ASP A 56 14.76 4.92 10.89
C ASP A 56 14.51 4.63 9.40
N ALA A 57 13.36 4.05 9.11
CA ALA A 57 12.94 3.73 7.75
C ALA A 57 12.64 5.00 6.93
N ASP A 58 12.19 6.08 7.55
CA ASP A 58 11.87 7.33 6.87
C ASP A 58 13.16 8.02 6.40
N ALA A 59 14.16 8.06 7.28
CA ALA A 59 15.48 8.53 6.92
C ALA A 59 16.12 7.66 5.81
N ALA A 60 15.99 6.33 5.91
CA ALA A 60 16.52 5.41 4.91
C ALA A 60 15.90 5.63 3.51
N LEU A 61 14.59 5.84 3.42
CA LEU A 61 13.89 6.05 2.15
C LEU A 61 14.26 7.35 1.43
N LEU A 62 14.89 8.31 2.11
CA LEU A 62 15.46 9.50 1.47
C LEU A 62 16.65 9.16 0.54
N HIS A 63 17.28 8.01 0.76
CA HIS A 63 18.44 7.55 -0.03
C HIS A 63 18.06 6.59 -1.16
N VAL A 64 16.77 6.25 -1.30
CA VAL A 64 16.27 5.48 -2.42
C VAL A 64 15.88 6.40 -3.57
N ALA A 65 16.43 6.16 -4.76
CA ALA A 65 16.01 6.87 -5.98
C ALA A 65 14.54 6.58 -6.25
N HIS A 66 13.68 7.61 -6.30
CA HIS A 66 12.23 7.45 -6.41
C HIS A 66 11.78 6.65 -7.64
N ARG A 67 12.55 6.69 -8.74
CA ARG A 67 12.30 5.90 -9.96
C ARG A 67 12.71 4.42 -9.83
N LYS A 68 13.34 4.03 -8.72
CA LYS A 68 13.70 2.64 -8.41
C LYS A 68 12.92 2.09 -7.21
N ASP A 69 12.15 2.94 -6.53
CA ASP A 69 11.34 2.58 -5.36
C ASP A 69 10.08 1.81 -5.79
N VAL A 70 10.18 0.49 -5.90
CA VAL A 70 9.07 -0.37 -6.37
C VAL A 70 7.89 -0.43 -5.41
N GLU A 71 8.04 0.07 -4.19
CA GLU A 71 6.96 0.16 -3.20
C GLU A 71 6.27 1.54 -3.19
N GLY A 72 6.84 2.54 -3.88
CA GLY A 72 6.27 3.88 -4.00
C GLY A 72 6.19 4.65 -2.68
N LEU A 73 7.06 4.35 -1.74
CA LEU A 73 7.03 4.89 -0.37
C LEU A 73 8.03 6.01 -0.12
N THR A 74 8.89 6.32 -1.08
CA THR A 74 9.80 7.46 -0.96
C THR A 74 9.00 8.77 -0.86
N PRO A 75 9.49 9.76 -0.10
CA PRO A 75 8.84 11.07 0.00
C PRO A 75 8.59 11.71 -1.36
N ALA A 76 9.48 11.51 -2.34
CA ALA A 76 9.30 12.02 -3.70
C ALA A 76 8.10 11.40 -4.42
N ASN A 77 7.92 10.06 -4.37
CA ASN A 77 6.75 9.40 -4.94
C ASN A 77 5.46 9.84 -4.24
N LEU A 78 5.46 9.92 -2.91
CA LEU A 78 4.30 10.37 -2.14
C LEU A 78 3.92 11.83 -2.45
N ALA A 79 4.90 12.71 -2.64
CA ALA A 79 4.69 14.10 -3.04
C ALA A 79 4.09 14.19 -4.45
N LEU A 80 4.57 13.40 -5.40
CA LEU A 80 4.00 13.34 -6.76
C LEU A 80 2.54 12.87 -6.74
N ILE A 81 2.21 11.86 -5.93
CA ILE A 81 0.84 11.38 -5.76
C ILE A 81 -0.04 12.49 -5.17
N ALA A 82 0.42 13.14 -4.10
CA ALA A 82 -0.32 14.24 -3.45
C ALA A 82 -0.56 15.42 -4.39
N ALA A 83 0.38 15.68 -5.31
CA ALA A 83 0.27 16.72 -6.34
C ALA A 83 -0.58 16.31 -7.57
N GLY A 84 -1.16 15.11 -7.60
CA GLY A 84 -1.90 14.61 -8.76
C GLY A 84 -1.03 14.19 -9.95
N ARG A 85 0.29 14.12 -9.78
CA ARG A 85 1.27 13.76 -10.82
C ARG A 85 1.57 12.26 -10.81
N GLU A 86 0.54 11.44 -10.78
CA GLU A 86 0.67 9.98 -10.65
C GLU A 86 1.39 9.33 -11.85
N ALA A 87 1.33 9.94 -13.03
CA ALA A 87 2.05 9.45 -14.21
C ALA A 87 3.57 9.43 -14.01
N GLU A 88 4.11 10.33 -13.18
CA GLU A 88 5.54 10.44 -12.90
C GLU A 88 5.99 9.64 -11.68
N ALA A 89 5.03 9.08 -10.91
CA ALA A 89 5.29 8.39 -9.65
C ALA A 89 5.25 6.87 -9.83
N ILE A 90 5.93 6.16 -8.95
CA ILE A 90 5.64 4.76 -8.65
C ILE A 90 4.59 4.75 -7.54
N LEU A 91 3.44 4.14 -7.82
CA LEU A 91 2.32 4.14 -6.89
C LEU A 91 2.42 2.97 -5.92
N PRO A 92 2.15 3.16 -4.62
CA PRO A 92 2.20 2.06 -3.65
C PRO A 92 1.28 0.89 -4.04
N PRO A 93 1.78 -0.36 -4.00
CA PRO A 93 1.02 -1.52 -4.48
C PRO A 93 -0.27 -1.79 -3.73
N THR A 94 -0.28 -1.66 -2.39
CA THR A 94 -1.49 -1.89 -1.59
C THR A 94 -2.60 -0.88 -1.88
N PRO A 95 -2.37 0.44 -1.90
CA PRO A 95 -3.34 1.42 -2.37
C PRO A 95 -3.86 1.15 -3.79
N ARG A 96 -2.98 0.71 -4.71
CA ARG A 96 -3.40 0.29 -6.06
C ARG A 96 -4.34 -0.90 -6.03
N SER A 97 -4.05 -1.89 -5.18
CA SER A 97 -4.89 -3.08 -5.00
C SER A 97 -6.27 -2.72 -4.47
N VAL A 98 -6.33 -1.88 -3.45
CA VAL A 98 -7.58 -1.37 -2.88
C VAL A 98 -8.39 -0.64 -3.94
N ARG A 99 -7.78 0.27 -4.70
CA ARG A 99 -8.46 0.99 -5.78
C ARG A 99 -8.99 0.04 -6.86
N PHE A 100 -8.23 -0.97 -7.23
CA PHE A 100 -8.68 -1.99 -8.19
C PHE A 100 -9.94 -2.69 -7.68
N LEU A 101 -9.92 -3.19 -6.45
CA LEU A 101 -11.05 -3.90 -5.84
C LEU A 101 -12.30 -3.00 -5.66
N LEU A 102 -12.10 -1.73 -5.33
CA LEU A 102 -13.21 -0.75 -5.30
C LEU A 102 -13.88 -0.63 -6.67
N ARG A 103 -13.09 -0.56 -7.75
CA ARG A 103 -13.61 -0.47 -9.12
C ARG A 103 -14.38 -1.74 -9.54
N GLU A 104 -13.91 -2.92 -9.16
CA GLU A 104 -14.59 -4.18 -9.45
C GLU A 104 -16.02 -4.24 -8.87
N VAL A 105 -16.26 -3.58 -7.73
CA VAL A 105 -17.55 -3.64 -7.03
C VAL A 105 -18.42 -2.40 -7.28
N LEU A 106 -17.81 -1.21 -7.32
CA LEU A 106 -18.52 0.07 -7.47
C LEU A 106 -18.63 0.54 -8.92
N GLY A 107 -17.85 -0.07 -9.83
CA GLY A 107 -17.73 0.33 -11.23
C GLY A 107 -16.47 1.11 -11.52
N ASP A 108 -16.13 1.21 -12.81
CA ASP A 108 -14.86 1.81 -13.28
C ASP A 108 -14.72 3.30 -12.92
N ASP A 109 -15.83 4.02 -12.89
CA ASP A 109 -15.88 5.43 -12.53
C ASP A 109 -16.24 5.60 -11.05
N LEU A 110 -15.26 5.99 -10.25
CA LEU A 110 -15.43 6.24 -8.83
C LEU A 110 -15.81 7.70 -8.50
N ARG A 111 -15.97 8.59 -9.49
CA ARG A 111 -16.30 10.00 -9.26
C ARG A 111 -17.60 10.14 -8.47
N GLY A 112 -17.57 11.02 -7.48
CA GLY A 112 -18.71 11.29 -6.61
C GLY A 112 -18.95 10.24 -5.51
N GLN A 113 -18.29 9.10 -5.54
CA GLN A 113 -18.36 8.12 -4.45
C GLN A 113 -17.81 8.73 -3.15
N ARG A 114 -18.36 8.30 -2.02
CA ARG A 114 -17.91 8.67 -0.66
C ARG A 114 -17.20 7.47 -0.05
N ILE A 115 -15.91 7.61 0.19
CA ILE A 115 -15.11 6.50 0.70
C ILE A 115 -14.40 6.91 1.99
N ALA A 116 -14.66 6.16 3.06
CA ALA A 116 -13.89 6.29 4.30
C ALA A 116 -12.62 5.43 4.23
N VAL A 117 -11.52 5.98 4.73
CA VAL A 117 -10.27 5.24 4.94
C VAL A 117 -9.93 5.31 6.43
N ILE A 118 -10.00 4.17 7.10
CA ILE A 118 -9.67 4.02 8.52
C ILE A 118 -8.21 3.60 8.64
N GLY A 119 -7.41 4.40 9.34
CA GLY A 119 -5.97 4.24 9.48
C GLY A 119 -5.18 5.06 8.45
N PRO A 120 -4.85 6.34 8.76
CA PRO A 120 -4.07 7.21 7.86
C PRO A 120 -2.58 6.86 7.90
N GLY A 121 -2.28 5.57 7.81
CA GLY A 121 -0.92 5.06 7.78
C GLY A 121 -0.19 5.48 6.51
N ARG A 122 1.13 5.55 6.61
CA ARG A 122 2.02 6.00 5.54
C ARG A 122 2.01 5.08 4.32
N THR A 123 1.89 3.77 4.54
CA THR A 123 2.01 2.77 3.48
C THR A 123 0.70 2.55 2.71
N VAL A 124 -0.44 2.78 3.34
CA VAL A 124 -1.75 2.52 2.75
C VAL A 124 -2.67 3.74 2.80
N GLY A 125 -3.08 4.17 3.97
CA GLY A 125 -4.21 5.10 4.09
C GLY A 125 -3.96 6.47 3.48
N ARG A 126 -2.84 7.12 3.79
CA ARG A 126 -2.52 8.45 3.22
C ARG A 126 -2.36 8.42 1.71
N PRO A 127 -1.51 7.55 1.12
CA PRO A 127 -1.40 7.52 -0.33
C PRO A 127 -2.70 7.12 -1.03
N LEU A 128 -3.47 6.20 -0.46
CA LEU A 128 -4.79 5.84 -1.00
C LEU A 128 -5.75 7.04 -1.03
N ALA A 129 -5.79 7.82 0.05
CA ALA A 129 -6.66 8.98 0.12
C ALA A 129 -6.37 9.98 -0.99
N PHE A 130 -5.12 10.30 -1.27
CA PHE A 130 -4.74 11.14 -2.39
C PHE A 130 -5.09 10.50 -3.73
N MET A 131 -4.77 9.21 -3.93
CA MET A 131 -5.08 8.50 -5.18
C MET A 131 -6.58 8.45 -5.49
N LEU A 132 -7.43 8.36 -4.48
CA LEU A 132 -8.90 8.39 -4.63
C LEU A 132 -9.37 9.82 -4.89
N ASN A 133 -8.88 10.81 -4.13
CA ASN A 133 -9.25 12.21 -4.30
C ASN A 133 -8.85 12.74 -5.68
N ASN A 134 -7.68 12.36 -6.21
CA ASN A 134 -7.25 12.70 -7.57
C ASN A 134 -8.23 12.20 -8.66
N ARG A 135 -9.14 11.29 -8.30
CA ARG A 135 -10.17 10.71 -9.19
C ARG A 135 -11.59 11.17 -8.89
N GLY A 136 -11.72 12.27 -8.14
CA GLY A 136 -13.01 12.85 -7.83
C GLY A 136 -13.82 12.12 -6.76
N VAL A 137 -13.17 11.26 -5.96
CA VAL A 137 -13.79 10.60 -4.81
C VAL A 137 -13.79 11.57 -3.62
N THR A 138 -14.90 11.64 -2.89
CA THR A 138 -14.94 12.29 -1.57
C THR A 138 -14.35 11.33 -0.54
N VAL A 139 -13.23 11.70 0.06
CA VAL A 139 -12.51 10.84 1.01
C VAL A 139 -12.63 11.37 2.42
N THR A 140 -12.99 10.48 3.36
CA THR A 140 -12.95 10.75 4.79
C THR A 140 -11.86 9.91 5.43
N LEU A 141 -10.86 10.56 6.06
CA LEU A 141 -9.80 9.87 6.80
C LEU A 141 -10.19 9.76 8.27
N CYS A 142 -10.22 8.53 8.79
CA CYS A 142 -10.49 8.22 10.20
C CYS A 142 -9.22 7.72 10.90
N ASN A 143 -9.05 8.09 12.14
CA ASN A 143 -7.96 7.66 13.01
C ASN A 143 -8.49 7.30 14.41
N GLU A 144 -7.60 7.00 15.35
CA GLU A 144 -7.92 6.62 16.73
C GLU A 144 -8.66 7.72 17.54
N HIS A 145 -8.63 8.95 17.04
CA HIS A 145 -9.33 10.09 17.67
C HIS A 145 -10.69 10.39 17.03
N THR A 146 -11.08 9.62 16.01
CA THR A 146 -12.36 9.82 15.33
C THR A 146 -13.50 9.47 16.28
N ARG A 147 -14.32 10.47 16.60
CA ARG A 147 -15.51 10.30 17.44
C ARG A 147 -16.65 9.77 16.59
N ASP A 148 -17.51 8.94 17.19
CA ASP A 148 -18.70 8.36 16.53
C ASP A 148 -18.38 7.77 15.14
N LEU A 149 -17.51 6.77 15.13
CA LEU A 149 -17.09 6.11 13.89
C LEU A 149 -18.31 5.64 13.08
N ARG A 150 -19.34 5.07 13.73
CA ARG A 150 -20.57 4.63 13.07
C ARG A 150 -21.27 5.76 12.31
N GLY A 151 -21.44 6.91 12.95
CA GLY A 151 -22.06 8.09 12.34
C GLY A 151 -21.24 8.63 11.17
N VAL A 152 -19.90 8.63 11.29
CA VAL A 152 -19.01 9.01 10.20
C VAL A 152 -19.12 8.05 9.03
N LEU A 153 -19.23 6.76 9.28
CA LEU A 153 -19.32 5.74 8.22
C LEU A 153 -20.70 5.66 7.56
N ALA A 154 -21.77 6.07 8.23
CA ALA A 154 -23.13 5.91 7.75
C ALA A 154 -23.39 6.42 6.30
N PRO A 155 -22.86 7.58 5.88
CA PRO A 155 -23.10 8.10 4.53
C PRO A 155 -22.09 7.56 3.49
N MET A 156 -21.19 6.64 3.83
CA MET A 156 -20.12 6.17 2.94
C MET A 156 -20.62 5.03 2.04
N ASP A 157 -20.22 5.05 0.78
CA ASP A 157 -20.47 3.98 -0.19
C ASP A 157 -19.52 2.80 0.04
N ALA A 158 -18.28 3.11 0.46
CA ALA A 158 -17.31 2.10 0.83
C ALA A 158 -16.45 2.53 2.03
N VAL A 159 -15.93 1.53 2.72
CA VAL A 159 -14.98 1.70 3.83
C VAL A 159 -13.74 0.86 3.55
N VAL A 160 -12.58 1.49 3.63
CA VAL A 160 -11.29 0.83 3.58
C VAL A 160 -10.71 0.82 4.98
N VAL A 161 -10.32 -0.33 5.50
CA VAL A 161 -9.68 -0.45 6.81
C VAL A 161 -8.22 -0.91 6.66
N ALA A 162 -7.30 -0.18 7.29
CA ALA A 162 -5.86 -0.40 7.21
C ALA A 162 -5.16 0.14 8.47
N VAL A 163 -5.47 -0.43 9.63
CA VAL A 163 -5.01 0.02 10.96
C VAL A 163 -3.98 -0.93 11.59
N GLY A 164 -3.91 -2.19 11.10
CA GLY A 164 -3.08 -3.23 11.71
C GLY A 164 -3.58 -3.66 13.09
N HIS A 165 -4.87 -3.54 13.33
CA HIS A 165 -5.53 -3.97 14.56
C HIS A 165 -6.65 -4.97 14.23
N PRO A 166 -6.54 -6.22 14.71
CA PRO A 166 -7.51 -7.27 14.39
C PRO A 166 -8.94 -6.88 14.74
N GLU A 167 -9.86 -7.07 13.79
CA GLU A 167 -11.31 -6.96 14.00
C GLU A 167 -11.75 -5.62 14.62
N LEU A 168 -11.05 -4.53 14.30
CA LEU A 168 -11.44 -3.18 14.74
C LEU A 168 -12.78 -2.76 14.13
N LEU A 169 -12.99 -3.06 12.85
CA LEU A 169 -14.25 -2.75 12.15
C LEU A 169 -15.23 -3.91 12.36
N ARG A 170 -16.35 -3.63 13.05
CA ARG A 170 -17.34 -4.61 13.44
C ARG A 170 -18.72 -4.34 12.84
N ALA A 171 -19.64 -5.31 12.98
CA ALA A 171 -20.99 -5.22 12.48
C ALA A 171 -21.74 -3.96 12.95
N GLU A 172 -21.48 -3.49 14.17
CA GLU A 172 -22.08 -2.28 14.71
C GLU A 172 -21.65 -0.98 14.02
N HIS A 173 -20.51 -0.99 13.30
CA HIS A 173 -19.97 0.19 12.62
C HIS A 173 -20.43 0.34 11.19
N VAL A 174 -20.94 -0.72 10.56
CA VAL A 174 -21.21 -0.78 9.12
C VAL A 174 -22.68 -0.76 8.77
N HIS A 175 -22.99 -0.54 7.49
CA HIS A 175 -24.34 -0.53 6.96
C HIS A 175 -24.47 -1.46 5.74
N PRO A 176 -25.66 -2.07 5.48
CA PRO A 176 -25.85 -3.11 4.46
C PRO A 176 -25.52 -2.70 3.02
N HIS A 177 -25.55 -1.41 2.71
CA HIS A 177 -25.24 -0.90 1.36
C HIS A 177 -23.74 -0.78 1.07
N GLN A 178 -22.90 -0.85 2.09
CA GLN A 178 -21.49 -0.54 2.00
C GLN A 178 -20.65 -1.65 1.39
N VAL A 179 -19.53 -1.26 0.80
CA VAL A 179 -18.44 -2.14 0.37
C VAL A 179 -17.29 -2.00 1.34
N ILE A 180 -16.80 -3.12 1.87
CA ILE A 180 -15.67 -3.14 2.80
C ILE A 180 -14.43 -3.71 2.11
N ILE A 181 -13.37 -2.92 2.05
CA ILE A 181 -12.05 -3.36 1.60
C ILE A 181 -11.12 -3.44 2.81
N ASP A 182 -10.80 -4.64 3.20
CA ASP A 182 -9.88 -4.89 4.31
C ASP A 182 -8.45 -5.04 3.79
N ALA A 183 -7.59 -4.08 4.11
CA ALA A 183 -6.17 -4.08 3.79
C ALA A 183 -5.29 -4.49 4.99
N GLY A 184 -5.91 -4.86 6.11
CA GLY A 184 -5.22 -5.36 7.31
C GLY A 184 -4.71 -6.77 7.13
N ILE A 185 -3.57 -7.06 7.73
CA ILE A 185 -3.01 -8.42 7.85
C ILE A 185 -2.46 -8.56 9.25
N ASN A 186 -3.13 -9.36 10.07
CA ASN A 186 -2.74 -9.63 11.44
C ASN A 186 -2.52 -11.12 11.64
N VAL A 187 -1.51 -11.50 12.39
CA VAL A 187 -1.23 -12.89 12.72
C VAL A 187 -1.65 -13.16 14.15
N GLN A 188 -2.69 -13.97 14.34
CA GLN A 188 -3.17 -14.43 15.64
C GLN A 188 -2.92 -15.94 15.76
N GLY A 189 -1.85 -16.32 16.46
CA GLY A 189 -1.42 -17.71 16.54
C GLY A 189 -1.03 -18.26 15.16
N LYS A 190 -1.84 -19.16 14.61
CA LYS A 190 -1.64 -19.75 13.26
C LYS A 190 -2.58 -19.17 12.20
N GLN A 191 -3.47 -18.26 12.58
CA GLN A 191 -4.46 -17.68 11.67
C GLN A 191 -4.02 -16.31 11.22
N VAL A 192 -4.41 -15.96 9.98
CA VAL A 192 -4.30 -14.61 9.43
C VAL A 192 -5.71 -14.02 9.45
N VAL A 193 -5.86 -12.89 10.12
CA VAL A 193 -7.13 -12.17 10.25
C VAL A 193 -6.98 -10.74 9.75
N GLY A 194 -8.08 -10.15 9.34
CA GLY A 194 -8.15 -8.77 8.87
C GLY A 194 -8.30 -7.76 10.00
N ASP A 195 -8.40 -6.50 9.61
CA ASP A 195 -8.78 -5.39 10.49
C ASP A 195 -10.30 -5.25 10.63
N ALA A 196 -11.08 -5.96 9.79
CA ALA A 196 -12.51 -6.08 9.88
C ALA A 196 -12.91 -7.49 10.36
N GLU A 197 -14.02 -7.59 11.10
CA GLU A 197 -14.66 -8.88 11.38
C GLU A 197 -14.99 -9.60 10.08
N ALA A 198 -14.90 -10.93 10.08
CA ALA A 198 -15.36 -11.74 8.96
C ALA A 198 -16.89 -11.65 8.80
N GLU A 199 -17.36 -11.77 7.56
CA GLU A 199 -18.80 -11.90 7.25
C GLU A 199 -19.67 -10.74 7.80
N LEU A 200 -19.20 -9.50 7.65
CA LEU A 200 -19.98 -8.32 8.01
C LEU A 200 -21.30 -8.25 7.21
N PRO A 201 -22.40 -7.72 7.78
CA PRO A 201 -23.69 -7.58 7.09
C PRO A 201 -23.68 -6.42 6.10
N VAL A 202 -22.90 -6.55 5.02
CA VAL A 202 -22.63 -5.50 4.02
C VAL A 202 -22.86 -6.01 2.60
N ARG A 203 -22.87 -5.10 1.62
CA ARG A 203 -23.05 -5.44 0.20
C ARG A 203 -21.93 -6.35 -0.33
N ALA A 204 -20.70 -6.06 0.05
CA ALA A 204 -19.52 -6.84 -0.35
C ALA A 204 -18.37 -6.59 0.64
N GLN A 205 -17.56 -7.61 0.86
CA GLN A 205 -16.37 -7.54 1.70
C GLN A 205 -15.23 -8.34 1.09
N THR A 206 -14.01 -7.81 1.11
CA THR A 206 -12.84 -8.59 0.72
C THR A 206 -12.48 -9.59 1.81
N PRO A 207 -12.15 -10.84 1.45
CA PRO A 207 -11.68 -11.84 2.43
C PRO A 207 -10.25 -11.54 2.89
N VAL A 208 -9.95 -11.92 4.14
CA VAL A 208 -8.56 -11.97 4.64
C VAL A 208 -8.33 -13.36 5.24
N PRO A 209 -7.39 -14.15 4.72
CA PRO A 209 -6.54 -13.90 3.55
C PRO A 209 -7.28 -14.05 2.21
N GLY A 210 -6.67 -13.55 1.14
CA GLY A 210 -7.14 -13.81 -0.25
C GLY A 210 -7.67 -12.58 -1.00
N GLY A 211 -7.93 -11.46 -0.32
CA GLY A 211 -8.38 -10.22 -0.93
C GLY A 211 -7.23 -9.34 -1.46
N VAL A 212 -6.86 -8.32 -0.71
CA VAL A 212 -5.86 -7.30 -1.11
C VAL A 212 -4.45 -7.87 -1.31
N GLY A 213 -4.01 -8.80 -0.45
CA GLY A 213 -2.62 -9.29 -0.40
C GLY A 213 -2.09 -9.89 -1.71
N PRO A 214 -2.78 -10.87 -2.33
CA PRO A 214 -2.34 -11.47 -3.60
C PRO A 214 -2.18 -10.45 -4.72
N LEU A 215 -3.09 -9.49 -4.82
CA LEU A 215 -3.05 -8.43 -5.81
C LEU A 215 -1.89 -7.46 -5.56
N THR A 216 -1.64 -7.12 -4.29
CA THR A 216 -0.48 -6.30 -3.89
C THR A 216 0.84 -6.91 -4.38
N SER A 217 0.99 -8.23 -4.21
CA SER A 217 2.18 -8.93 -4.68
C SER A 217 2.37 -8.85 -6.20
N ALA A 218 1.30 -8.98 -6.97
CA ALA A 218 1.35 -8.84 -8.43
C ALA A 218 1.68 -7.40 -8.86
N LEU A 219 1.04 -6.41 -8.24
CA LEU A 219 1.25 -5.00 -8.55
C LEU A 219 2.65 -4.48 -8.20
N MET A 220 3.32 -5.10 -7.22
CA MET A 220 4.72 -4.80 -6.92
C MET A 220 5.64 -5.14 -8.13
N TYR A 221 5.41 -6.25 -8.82
CA TYR A 221 6.18 -6.57 -10.03
C TYR A 221 5.81 -5.69 -11.23
N GLN A 222 4.55 -5.25 -11.33
CA GLN A 222 4.20 -4.21 -12.30
C GLN A 222 4.94 -2.90 -12.02
N ASN A 223 5.13 -2.55 -10.74
CA ASN A 223 5.92 -1.38 -10.38
C ASN A 223 7.40 -1.52 -10.81
N LEU A 224 7.96 -2.71 -10.79
CA LEU A 224 9.31 -2.91 -11.33
C LEU A 224 9.38 -2.58 -12.82
N VAL A 225 8.40 -3.03 -13.61
CA VAL A 225 8.30 -2.67 -15.03
C VAL A 225 8.12 -1.16 -15.20
N ARG A 226 7.24 -0.56 -14.39
CA ARG A 226 7.03 0.89 -14.38
C ARG A 226 8.32 1.65 -14.02
N ALA A 227 9.09 1.15 -13.05
CA ALA A 227 10.37 1.72 -12.65
C ALA A 227 11.36 1.73 -13.84
N VAL A 228 11.45 0.64 -14.58
CA VAL A 228 12.30 0.56 -15.77
C VAL A 228 11.87 1.59 -16.83
N LYS A 229 10.57 1.70 -17.11
CA LYS A 229 10.04 2.68 -18.05
C LYS A 229 10.37 4.11 -17.64
N LEU A 230 10.11 4.46 -16.36
CA LEU A 230 10.42 5.81 -15.83
C LEU A 230 11.92 6.14 -15.89
N GLN A 231 12.79 5.16 -15.65
CA GLN A 231 14.24 5.35 -15.77
C GLN A 231 14.69 5.59 -17.21
N ARG A 232 13.96 5.05 -18.19
CA ARG A 232 14.20 5.23 -19.64
C ARG A 232 13.52 6.47 -20.21
N GLY A 233 12.71 7.19 -19.42
CA GLY A 233 11.92 8.32 -19.91
C GLY A 233 10.77 7.89 -20.82
N GLU A 234 10.31 6.65 -20.69
CA GLU A 234 9.17 6.11 -21.44
C GLU A 234 7.85 6.44 -20.70
N ASP A 235 6.77 6.57 -21.49
CA ASP A 235 5.44 6.78 -20.92
C ASP A 235 4.97 5.56 -20.09
N VAL A 236 4.34 5.86 -19.00
CA VAL A 236 3.77 4.86 -18.09
C VAL A 236 2.27 5.12 -17.95
N ASP A 237 1.48 4.25 -18.51
CA ASP A 237 0.02 4.23 -18.36
C ASP A 237 -0.43 3.60 -17.04
#